data_3545416ed817bce2dd2f0c45ae05b3a8
#
_entry.id   3545416ed817bce2dd2f0c45ae05b3a8
#
_cell.length_a   1.000
_cell.length_b   1.000
_cell.length_c   1.000
_cell.angle_alpha   90.00
_cell.angle_beta   90.00
_cell.angle_gamma   90.00
#
_symmetry.space_group_name_H-M   'P 1'
#
loop_
_entity.id
_entity.type
_entity.pdbx_description
1 polymer ?
#
loop_
_entity_poly.entity_id
_entity_poly.type
_entity_poly.pdbx_seq_one_letter_code
_entity_poly.pdbx_strand_id
1 'polypeptide(L)'
;MERKNAWKSCDEAKLAQVNALCADYIKFISDCKTERECVEESIRLAEAAGYKNLNDCIEAGTPLKAGDKVYANNMGKTIALFVVGTEPMEKGMHILGAHIDSPRIDVKQNPLYQDEDFALLDTHYYGGIKKYQWVALPLALHGVVAKKDGTVVNVVIGEDPSDPVLGISDLLIHLSGDQMAKTLSKAIEGEKLNLTVGSRPVMNAADDCKEPVKELILSMLKEKYDIEEEDFLSSELEIVPAGPARDYGLDRSMIMGYGHDDRVCSYTSLAAMLKVENPVHTSCCLLVDKEEVGSNGATGMHSRFFENIVAELIALTNASYSDLI
;
A
#
# COMPACT_ATOMS: atom_id res chain seq x y z
N MET A 1 -22.99 -28.54 10.49
CA MET A 1 -23.75 -27.78 9.48
C MET A 1 -22.91 -27.75 8.20
N GLU A 2 -23.39 -28.39 7.15
CA GLU A 2 -22.68 -28.42 5.86
C GLU A 2 -22.93 -27.11 5.13
N ARG A 3 -21.85 -26.34 4.83
CA ARG A 3 -21.96 -25.10 4.04
C ARG A 3 -22.05 -25.46 2.55
N LYS A 4 -23.09 -24.99 1.88
CA LYS A 4 -23.19 -25.11 0.44
C LYS A 4 -22.15 -24.24 -0.26
N ASN A 5 -21.55 -24.76 -1.32
CA ASN A 5 -20.68 -23.96 -2.18
C ASN A 5 -21.46 -22.78 -2.78
N ALA A 6 -20.98 -21.56 -2.59
CA ALA A 6 -21.66 -20.32 -3.00
C ALA A 6 -21.89 -20.24 -4.53
N TRP A 7 -21.02 -20.81 -5.35
CA TRP A 7 -21.19 -20.86 -6.80
C TRP A 7 -22.49 -21.55 -7.23
N LYS A 8 -22.96 -22.53 -6.44
CA LYS A 8 -24.23 -23.25 -6.73
C LYS A 8 -25.48 -22.40 -6.55
N SER A 9 -25.37 -21.24 -5.94
CA SER A 9 -26.47 -20.29 -5.71
C SER A 9 -26.36 -19.01 -6.56
N CYS A 10 -25.36 -18.91 -7.43
CA CYS A 10 -25.21 -17.80 -8.35
C CYS A 10 -26.00 -18.07 -9.65
N ASP A 11 -26.93 -17.17 -9.97
CA ASP A 11 -27.50 -17.06 -11.30
C ASP A 11 -26.57 -16.24 -12.23
N GLU A 12 -26.92 -16.13 -13.51
CA GLU A 12 -26.11 -15.43 -14.50
C GLU A 12 -25.94 -13.93 -14.15
N ALA A 13 -26.98 -13.27 -13.63
CA ALA A 13 -26.93 -11.86 -13.28
C ALA A 13 -25.99 -11.62 -12.09
N LYS A 14 -26.06 -12.48 -11.08
CA LYS A 14 -25.17 -12.41 -9.93
C LYS A 14 -23.72 -12.74 -10.31
N LEU A 15 -23.53 -13.71 -11.19
CA LEU A 15 -22.20 -14.05 -11.71
C LEU A 15 -21.58 -12.87 -12.48
N ALA A 16 -22.36 -12.17 -13.28
CA ALA A 16 -21.89 -10.97 -13.99
C ALA A 16 -21.46 -9.87 -13.00
N GLN A 17 -22.22 -9.65 -11.91
CA GLN A 17 -21.85 -8.68 -10.86
C GLN A 17 -20.57 -9.08 -10.12
N VAL A 18 -20.41 -10.37 -9.80
CA VAL A 18 -19.18 -10.89 -9.17
C VAL A 18 -17.99 -10.67 -10.10
N ASN A 19 -18.12 -11.04 -11.37
CA ASN A 19 -17.02 -10.87 -12.33
C ASN A 19 -16.63 -9.40 -12.52
N ALA A 20 -17.59 -8.48 -12.57
CA ALA A 20 -17.32 -7.05 -12.65
C ALA A 20 -16.55 -6.55 -11.40
N LEU A 21 -17.02 -6.89 -10.20
CA LEU A 21 -16.34 -6.54 -8.96
C LEU A 21 -14.92 -7.13 -8.89
N CYS A 22 -14.74 -8.38 -9.33
CA CYS A 22 -13.43 -9.01 -9.38
C CYS A 22 -12.48 -8.35 -10.38
N ALA A 23 -12.99 -7.91 -11.53
CA ALA A 23 -12.17 -7.18 -12.51
C ALA A 23 -11.68 -5.83 -11.94
N ASP A 24 -12.57 -5.08 -11.28
CA ASP A 24 -12.21 -3.83 -10.60
C ASP A 24 -11.22 -4.08 -9.44
N TYR A 25 -11.41 -5.16 -8.68
CA TYR A 25 -10.48 -5.53 -7.62
C TYR A 25 -9.11 -5.95 -8.15
N ILE A 26 -9.05 -6.73 -9.25
CA ILE A 26 -7.77 -7.08 -9.90
C ILE A 26 -7.02 -5.81 -10.30
N LYS A 27 -7.74 -4.84 -10.87
CA LYS A 27 -7.14 -3.54 -11.21
C LYS A 27 -6.60 -2.84 -9.97
N PHE A 28 -7.42 -2.70 -8.92
CA PHE A 28 -7.03 -2.03 -7.66
C PHE A 28 -5.78 -2.67 -7.06
N ILE A 29 -5.76 -3.99 -6.85
CA ILE A 29 -4.65 -4.69 -6.20
C ILE A 29 -3.39 -4.78 -7.10
N SER A 30 -3.54 -4.58 -8.41
CA SER A 30 -2.41 -4.48 -9.35
C SER A 30 -1.73 -3.12 -9.28
N ASP A 31 -2.54 -2.06 -9.26
CA ASP A 31 -2.06 -0.68 -9.35
C ASP A 31 -1.68 -0.11 -7.97
N CYS A 32 -2.25 -0.66 -6.88
CA CYS A 32 -2.07 -0.17 -5.52
C CYS A 32 -1.31 -1.19 -4.68
N LYS A 33 0.02 -1.16 -4.71
CA LYS A 33 0.89 -2.10 -3.99
C LYS A 33 1.39 -1.57 -2.65
N THR A 34 1.24 -0.27 -2.42
CA THR A 34 1.57 0.41 -1.17
C THR A 34 0.32 1.04 -0.56
N GLU A 35 0.36 1.35 0.73
CA GLU A 35 -0.72 2.06 1.40
C GLU A 35 -0.96 3.44 0.81
N ARG A 36 0.09 4.14 0.32
CA ARG A 36 -0.04 5.45 -0.35
C ARG A 36 -0.85 5.33 -1.63
N GLU A 37 -0.53 4.36 -2.47
CA GLU A 37 -1.26 4.10 -3.72
C GLU A 37 -2.71 3.69 -3.43
N CYS A 38 -2.96 2.91 -2.37
CA CYS A 38 -4.32 2.58 -1.93
C CYS A 38 -5.11 3.83 -1.51
N VAL A 39 -4.50 4.76 -0.79
CA VAL A 39 -5.14 6.02 -0.38
C VAL A 39 -5.41 6.91 -1.59
N GLU A 40 -4.44 7.09 -2.48
CA GLU A 40 -4.57 7.90 -3.70
C GLU A 40 -5.72 7.40 -4.57
N GLU A 41 -5.78 6.10 -4.83
CA GLU A 41 -6.87 5.51 -5.64
C GLU A 41 -8.21 5.59 -4.90
N SER A 42 -8.24 5.42 -3.57
CA SER A 42 -9.45 5.57 -2.77
C SER A 42 -9.99 7.00 -2.83
N ILE A 43 -9.12 8.02 -2.78
CA ILE A 43 -9.50 9.43 -2.96
C ILE A 43 -10.07 9.64 -4.35
N ARG A 44 -9.38 9.19 -5.39
CA ARG A 44 -9.84 9.32 -6.78
C ARG A 44 -11.24 8.72 -6.99
N LEU A 45 -11.48 7.53 -6.44
CA LEU A 45 -12.78 6.85 -6.51
C LEU A 45 -13.85 7.59 -5.69
N ALA A 46 -13.49 8.07 -4.51
CA ALA A 46 -14.39 8.82 -3.64
C ALA A 46 -14.82 10.15 -4.29
N GLU A 47 -13.88 10.92 -4.83
CA GLU A 47 -14.19 12.19 -5.53
C GLU A 47 -15.08 11.96 -6.75
N ALA A 48 -14.83 10.88 -7.52
CA ALA A 48 -15.69 10.49 -8.64
C ALA A 48 -17.12 10.12 -8.18
N ALA A 49 -17.29 9.66 -6.92
CA ALA A 49 -18.59 9.36 -6.30
C ALA A 49 -19.19 10.56 -5.53
N GLY A 50 -18.60 11.76 -5.65
CA GLY A 50 -19.11 13.00 -5.09
C GLY A 50 -18.68 13.28 -3.65
N TYR A 51 -17.68 12.58 -3.12
CA TYR A 51 -17.08 12.90 -1.83
C TYR A 51 -16.23 14.17 -1.94
N LYS A 52 -16.22 14.96 -0.87
CA LYS A 52 -15.40 16.17 -0.72
C LYS A 52 -14.34 15.95 0.36
N ASN A 53 -13.24 16.65 0.24
CA ASN A 53 -12.24 16.66 1.31
C ASN A 53 -12.83 17.32 2.56
N LEU A 54 -12.77 16.63 3.70
CA LEU A 54 -13.28 17.15 4.97
C LEU A 54 -12.53 18.42 5.42
N ASN A 55 -11.23 18.51 5.16
CA ASN A 55 -10.44 19.69 5.50
C ASN A 55 -10.95 20.94 4.79
N ASP A 56 -11.35 20.85 3.52
CA ASP A 56 -11.93 21.98 2.78
C ASP A 56 -13.24 22.44 3.43
N CYS A 57 -14.04 21.50 3.94
CA CYS A 57 -15.28 21.81 4.66
C CYS A 57 -14.99 22.49 5.99
N ILE A 58 -13.96 22.05 6.73
CA ILE A 58 -13.52 22.65 8.01
C ILE A 58 -13.03 24.08 7.77
N GLU A 59 -12.13 24.29 6.82
CA GLU A 59 -11.54 25.60 6.51
C GLU A 59 -12.62 26.61 6.05
N ALA A 60 -13.58 26.13 5.26
CA ALA A 60 -14.69 26.96 4.81
C ALA A 60 -15.80 27.15 5.85
N GLY A 61 -15.76 26.44 6.97
CA GLY A 61 -16.85 26.41 7.96
C GLY A 61 -18.18 25.92 7.35
N THR A 62 -18.12 25.01 6.38
CA THR A 62 -19.30 24.54 5.65
C THR A 62 -20.05 23.50 6.47
N PRO A 63 -21.31 23.78 6.92
CA PRO A 63 -22.08 22.79 7.67
C PRO A 63 -22.38 21.55 6.82
N LEU A 64 -22.31 20.38 7.44
CA LEU A 64 -22.68 19.10 6.84
C LEU A 64 -24.11 18.72 7.22
N LYS A 65 -24.80 18.09 6.30
CA LYS A 65 -26.18 17.61 6.46
C LYS A 65 -26.31 16.15 6.03
N ALA A 66 -27.41 15.52 6.40
CA ALA A 66 -27.71 14.15 5.99
C ALA A 66 -27.56 13.96 4.47
N GLY A 67 -26.86 12.91 4.09
CA GLY A 67 -26.52 12.56 2.71
C GLY A 67 -25.22 13.18 2.19
N ASP A 68 -24.60 14.13 2.89
CA ASP A 68 -23.31 14.68 2.49
C ASP A 68 -22.21 13.61 2.62
N LYS A 69 -21.30 13.60 1.63
CA LYS A 69 -20.21 12.65 1.48
C LYS A 69 -18.87 13.37 1.66
N VAL A 70 -18.07 12.94 2.62
CA VAL A 70 -16.74 13.52 2.86
C VAL A 70 -15.69 12.45 3.10
N TYR A 71 -14.43 12.77 2.80
CA TYR A 71 -13.28 11.95 3.16
C TYR A 71 -12.24 12.76 3.92
N ALA A 72 -11.50 12.09 4.80
CA ALA A 72 -10.34 12.63 5.50
C ALA A 72 -9.11 11.78 5.22
N ASN A 73 -8.01 12.43 4.82
CA ASN A 73 -6.73 11.80 4.51
C ASN A 73 -5.73 12.08 5.64
N ASN A 74 -5.06 11.04 6.14
CA ASN A 74 -4.01 11.16 7.12
C ASN A 74 -2.65 10.83 6.50
N MET A 75 -1.91 11.86 6.13
CA MET A 75 -0.51 11.76 5.62
C MET A 75 -0.36 10.87 4.36
N GLY A 76 -1.44 10.67 3.59
CA GLY A 76 -1.42 9.79 2.42
C GLY A 76 -1.30 8.31 2.73
N LYS A 77 -1.54 7.87 3.97
CA LYS A 77 -1.36 6.47 4.40
C LYS A 77 -2.57 5.87 5.11
N THR A 78 -3.53 6.70 5.53
CA THR A 78 -4.80 6.29 6.14
C THR A 78 -5.90 7.19 5.62
N ILE A 79 -7.05 6.63 5.32
CA ILE A 79 -8.21 7.38 4.83
C ILE A 79 -9.47 6.94 5.54
N ALA A 80 -10.35 7.90 5.83
CA ALA A 80 -11.70 7.66 6.30
C ALA A 80 -12.71 8.34 5.38
N LEU A 81 -13.74 7.61 4.95
CA LEU A 81 -14.86 8.12 4.17
C LEU A 81 -16.11 8.12 5.03
N PHE A 82 -16.93 9.15 4.91
CA PHE A 82 -18.19 9.27 5.64
C PHE A 82 -19.35 9.65 4.72
N VAL A 83 -20.51 9.06 4.99
CA VAL A 83 -21.81 9.54 4.48
C VAL A 83 -22.65 9.89 5.70
N VAL A 84 -22.99 11.17 5.85
CA VAL A 84 -23.72 11.68 7.01
C VAL A 84 -25.12 11.09 7.06
N GLY A 85 -25.49 10.52 8.20
CA GLY A 85 -26.79 9.90 8.43
C GLY A 85 -27.94 10.91 8.65
N THR A 86 -29.17 10.43 8.60
CA THR A 86 -30.35 11.22 8.97
C THR A 86 -30.56 11.29 10.47
N GLU A 87 -30.05 10.32 11.23
CA GLU A 87 -30.04 10.29 12.70
C GLU A 87 -28.75 10.95 13.24
N PRO A 88 -28.83 11.59 14.41
CA PRO A 88 -27.65 12.15 15.07
C PRO A 88 -26.57 11.10 15.33
N MET A 89 -25.29 11.52 15.31
CA MET A 89 -24.15 10.63 15.51
C MET A 89 -24.13 9.94 16.89
N GLU A 90 -24.75 10.52 17.90
CA GLU A 90 -24.97 9.90 19.23
C GLU A 90 -25.75 8.58 19.19
N LYS A 91 -26.50 8.34 18.09
CA LYS A 91 -27.19 7.07 17.84
C LYS A 91 -26.26 5.99 17.29
N GLY A 92 -24.98 6.32 17.10
CA GLY A 92 -23.96 5.45 16.58
C GLY A 92 -23.76 5.56 15.07
N MET A 93 -22.68 4.93 14.63
CA MET A 93 -22.27 4.85 13.22
C MET A 93 -22.15 3.40 12.78
N HIS A 94 -22.30 3.16 11.48
CA HIS A 94 -21.89 1.93 10.85
C HIS A 94 -20.47 2.08 10.33
N ILE A 95 -19.53 1.31 10.86
CA ILE A 95 -18.10 1.41 10.51
C ILE A 95 -17.67 0.14 9.80
N LEU A 96 -17.12 0.29 8.60
CA LEU A 96 -16.34 -0.72 7.90
C LEU A 96 -14.86 -0.37 8.09
N GLY A 97 -14.11 -1.26 8.73
CA GLY A 97 -12.68 -1.05 8.99
C GLY A 97 -11.85 -2.18 8.38
N ALA A 98 -10.74 -1.80 7.76
CA ALA A 98 -9.75 -2.73 7.22
C ALA A 98 -8.39 -2.03 7.13
N HIS A 99 -7.29 -2.81 6.98
CA HIS A 99 -5.98 -2.21 6.77
C HIS A 99 -5.53 -2.30 5.31
N ILE A 100 -4.64 -1.40 4.91
CA ILE A 100 -4.15 -1.26 3.53
C ILE A 100 -2.64 -1.48 3.41
N ASP A 101 -1.91 -1.52 4.53
CA ASP A 101 -0.54 -2.01 4.56
C ASP A 101 -0.52 -3.54 4.41
N SER A 102 0.59 -4.06 3.92
CA SER A 102 0.81 -5.50 3.75
C SER A 102 2.28 -5.82 4.05
N PRO A 103 2.61 -7.06 4.47
CA PRO A 103 4.00 -7.45 4.70
C PRO A 103 4.84 -7.26 3.44
N ARG A 104 6.02 -6.67 3.60
CA ARG A 104 6.92 -6.30 2.50
C ARG A 104 8.36 -6.20 2.97
N ILE A 105 9.21 -5.66 2.12
CA ILE A 105 10.59 -5.32 2.45
C ILE A 105 10.76 -3.81 2.26
N ASP A 106 11.22 -3.10 3.29
CA ASP A 106 11.50 -1.67 3.24
C ASP A 106 12.98 -1.42 2.98
N VAL A 107 13.27 -0.37 2.23
CA VAL A 107 14.63 0.13 1.99
C VAL A 107 15.08 0.98 3.19
N LYS A 108 16.31 0.76 3.69
CA LYS A 108 16.88 1.55 4.79
C LYS A 108 17.28 2.96 4.34
N GLN A 109 17.61 3.85 5.32
CA GLN A 109 17.90 5.26 5.06
C GLN A 109 19.23 5.52 4.32
N ASN A 110 20.23 4.65 4.45
CA ASN A 110 21.49 4.72 3.72
C ASN A 110 21.70 3.37 2.99
N PRO A 111 20.90 3.08 1.97
CA PRO A 111 20.73 1.71 1.52
C PRO A 111 21.75 1.30 0.47
N LEU A 112 22.19 2.23 -0.39
CA LEU A 112 22.92 1.89 -1.59
C LEU A 112 24.40 1.66 -1.31
N TYR A 113 24.87 0.47 -1.58
CA TYR A 113 26.28 0.09 -1.45
C TYR A 113 26.71 -0.83 -2.60
N GLN A 114 28.00 -0.95 -2.80
CA GLN A 114 28.58 -1.93 -3.69
C GLN A 114 29.28 -3.02 -2.89
N ASP A 115 28.99 -4.27 -3.23
CA ASP A 115 29.72 -5.45 -2.74
C ASP A 115 30.18 -6.26 -3.92
N GLU A 116 31.48 -6.50 -4.01
CA GLU A 116 32.15 -7.01 -5.21
C GLU A 116 31.73 -6.17 -6.43
N ASP A 117 31.15 -6.80 -7.44
CA ASP A 117 30.64 -6.16 -8.67
C ASP A 117 29.11 -5.99 -8.70
N PHE A 118 28.46 -5.94 -7.53
CA PHE A 118 27.01 -5.72 -7.42
C PHE A 118 26.69 -4.43 -6.66
N ALA A 119 25.77 -3.65 -7.18
CA ALA A 119 25.10 -2.60 -6.43
C ALA A 119 23.86 -3.20 -5.76
N LEU A 120 23.73 -2.96 -4.47
CA LEU A 120 22.71 -3.53 -3.60
C LEU A 120 22.01 -2.40 -2.80
N LEU A 121 20.73 -2.59 -2.52
CA LEU A 121 20.03 -1.80 -1.50
C LEU A 121 19.92 -2.61 -0.21
N ASP A 122 20.39 -2.04 0.89
CA ASP A 122 20.22 -2.59 2.23
C ASP A 122 18.77 -2.42 2.69
N THR A 123 18.20 -3.47 3.27
CA THR A 123 16.76 -3.58 3.49
C THR A 123 16.43 -4.06 4.90
N HIS A 124 15.17 -3.88 5.28
CA HIS A 124 14.57 -4.48 6.45
C HIS A 124 13.16 -4.97 6.11
N TYR A 125 12.75 -6.13 6.59
CA TYR A 125 11.38 -6.60 6.37
C TYR A 125 10.37 -5.90 7.28
N TYR A 126 9.19 -5.64 6.74
CA TYR A 126 8.05 -5.02 7.42
C TYR A 126 6.95 -6.07 7.64
N GLY A 127 6.44 -6.16 8.88
CA GLY A 127 5.44 -7.16 9.25
C GLY A 127 5.99 -8.59 9.26
N GLY A 128 5.11 -9.56 9.21
CA GLY A 128 5.44 -10.99 9.25
C GLY A 128 5.62 -11.61 7.88
N ILE A 129 6.85 -11.79 7.40
CA ILE A 129 7.12 -12.44 6.12
C ILE A 129 7.66 -13.86 6.27
N LYS A 130 7.31 -14.75 5.35
CA LYS A 130 8.02 -16.01 5.09
C LYS A 130 9.17 -15.70 4.14
N LYS A 131 10.36 -15.50 4.69
CA LYS A 131 11.53 -14.98 3.97
C LYS A 131 11.87 -15.73 2.69
N TYR A 132 11.67 -17.03 2.67
CA TYR A 132 11.90 -17.87 1.48
C TYR A 132 10.99 -17.54 0.28
N GLN A 133 9.87 -16.84 0.51
CA GLN A 133 8.97 -16.41 -0.57
C GLN A 133 9.45 -15.14 -1.29
N TRP A 134 10.49 -14.50 -0.79
CA TRP A 134 10.98 -13.21 -1.27
C TRP A 134 12.27 -13.30 -2.08
N VAL A 135 12.88 -14.49 -2.15
CA VAL A 135 14.05 -14.75 -2.96
C VAL A 135 13.69 -15.38 -4.30
N ALA A 136 14.52 -15.15 -5.33
CA ALA A 136 14.39 -15.74 -6.66
C ALA A 136 13.06 -15.45 -7.38
N LEU A 137 12.44 -14.28 -7.10
CA LEU A 137 11.26 -13.80 -7.83
C LEU A 137 11.49 -12.37 -8.32
N PRO A 138 10.76 -11.93 -9.36
CA PRO A 138 10.77 -10.54 -9.80
C PRO A 138 10.17 -9.64 -8.71
N LEU A 139 10.89 -8.57 -8.37
CA LEU A 139 10.48 -7.54 -7.41
C LEU A 139 10.43 -6.18 -8.09
N ALA A 140 9.58 -5.32 -7.56
CA ALA A 140 9.43 -3.92 -7.93
C ALA A 140 9.73 -3.02 -6.73
N LEU A 141 10.14 -1.79 -7.00
CA LEU A 141 10.40 -0.75 -6.01
C LEU A 141 9.36 0.33 -6.16
N HIS A 142 8.62 0.60 -5.09
CA HIS A 142 7.58 1.62 -5.01
C HIS A 142 7.87 2.60 -3.87
N GLY A 143 7.35 3.80 -3.95
CA GLY A 143 7.34 4.72 -2.82
C GLY A 143 7.61 6.16 -3.19
N VAL A 144 8.06 6.94 -2.21
CA VAL A 144 8.26 8.37 -2.35
C VAL A 144 9.60 8.81 -1.79
N VAL A 145 10.14 9.87 -2.38
CA VAL A 145 11.33 10.56 -1.89
C VAL A 145 10.97 12.02 -1.67
N ALA A 146 11.08 12.50 -0.42
CA ALA A 146 10.85 13.90 -0.07
C ALA A 146 12.19 14.65 -0.14
N LYS A 147 12.32 15.56 -1.10
CA LYS A 147 13.55 16.34 -1.34
C LYS A 147 13.66 17.54 -0.40
N LYS A 148 14.86 18.08 -0.26
CA LYS A 148 15.16 19.24 0.61
C LYS A 148 14.36 20.50 0.28
N ASP A 149 13.94 20.66 -0.99
CA ASP A 149 13.13 21.79 -1.44
C ASP A 149 11.62 21.61 -1.18
N GLY A 150 11.22 20.48 -0.58
CA GLY A 150 9.83 20.14 -0.32
C GLY A 150 9.14 19.38 -1.45
N THR A 151 9.82 19.16 -2.57
CA THR A 151 9.28 18.33 -3.67
C THR A 151 9.21 16.88 -3.22
N VAL A 152 8.11 16.21 -3.55
CA VAL A 152 7.94 14.77 -3.35
C VAL A 152 7.96 14.08 -4.71
N VAL A 153 8.86 13.12 -4.86
CA VAL A 153 9.04 12.34 -6.09
C VAL A 153 8.48 10.94 -5.87
N ASN A 154 7.54 10.53 -6.72
CA ASN A 154 7.05 9.15 -6.75
C ASN A 154 8.03 8.28 -7.52
N VAL A 155 8.39 7.14 -6.95
CA VAL A 155 9.28 6.14 -7.54
C VAL A 155 8.50 4.85 -7.77
N VAL A 156 8.46 4.40 -9.03
CA VAL A 156 7.94 3.08 -9.40
C VAL A 156 8.90 2.48 -10.43
N ILE A 157 9.47 1.33 -10.09
CA ILE A 157 10.42 0.60 -10.96
C ILE A 157 10.05 -0.88 -10.93
N GLY A 158 9.83 -1.47 -12.11
CA GLY A 158 9.62 -2.91 -12.25
C GLY A 158 8.18 -3.33 -12.52
N GLU A 159 7.25 -2.39 -12.68
CA GLU A 159 5.85 -2.67 -13.02
C GLU A 159 5.56 -2.52 -14.52
N ASP A 160 6.13 -1.51 -15.18
CA ASP A 160 6.00 -1.36 -16.62
C ASP A 160 6.77 -2.49 -17.32
N PRO A 161 6.20 -3.16 -18.34
CA PRO A 161 6.91 -4.19 -19.10
C PRO A 161 8.23 -3.75 -19.74
N SER A 162 8.44 -2.45 -19.92
CA SER A 162 9.70 -1.86 -20.40
C SER A 162 10.72 -1.61 -19.28
N ASP A 163 10.31 -1.61 -18.01
CA ASP A 163 11.22 -1.46 -16.89
C ASP A 163 11.97 -2.77 -16.60
N PRO A 164 13.20 -2.72 -16.08
CA PRO A 164 13.84 -3.88 -15.51
C PRO A 164 13.13 -4.28 -14.22
N VAL A 165 13.03 -5.57 -13.94
CA VAL A 165 12.68 -6.07 -12.61
C VAL A 165 13.92 -6.09 -11.72
N LEU A 166 13.70 -5.99 -10.42
CA LEU A 166 14.72 -6.13 -9.39
C LEU A 166 14.61 -7.52 -8.75
N GLY A 167 15.51 -7.88 -7.85
CA GLY A 167 15.42 -9.20 -7.22
C GLY A 167 16.41 -9.42 -6.10
N ILE A 168 16.13 -10.45 -5.31
CA ILE A 168 17.01 -10.97 -4.28
C ILE A 168 17.45 -12.35 -4.73
N SER A 169 18.74 -12.53 -4.98
CA SER A 169 19.31 -13.81 -5.42
C SER A 169 19.28 -14.84 -4.30
N ASP A 170 19.20 -16.12 -4.67
CA ASP A 170 19.36 -17.23 -3.76
C ASP A 170 20.43 -18.19 -4.28
N LEU A 171 20.94 -19.05 -3.41
CA LEU A 171 21.94 -20.04 -3.78
C LEU A 171 21.35 -21.08 -4.73
N LEU A 172 22.11 -21.41 -5.77
CA LEU A 172 21.77 -22.57 -6.61
C LEU A 172 21.94 -23.88 -5.81
N ILE A 173 21.21 -24.91 -6.22
CA ILE A 173 21.13 -26.18 -5.49
C ILE A 173 22.48 -26.78 -5.15
N HIS A 174 23.48 -26.66 -6.03
CA HIS A 174 24.80 -27.25 -5.83
C HIS A 174 25.64 -26.55 -4.75
N LEU A 175 25.28 -25.29 -4.38
CA LEU A 175 25.97 -24.52 -3.34
C LEU A 175 25.12 -24.37 -2.07
N SER A 176 23.88 -24.88 -2.04
CA SER A 176 22.92 -24.66 -0.96
C SER A 176 22.90 -25.73 0.13
N GLY A 177 23.87 -26.66 0.15
CA GLY A 177 23.89 -27.80 1.09
C GLY A 177 23.69 -27.41 2.55
N ASP A 178 24.44 -26.42 3.04
CA ASP A 178 24.35 -25.94 4.42
C ASP A 178 23.05 -25.17 4.66
N GLN A 179 22.56 -24.41 3.66
CA GLN A 179 21.28 -23.70 3.73
C GLN A 179 20.11 -24.70 3.83
N MET A 180 20.13 -25.75 3.00
CA MET A 180 19.11 -26.79 2.98
C MET A 180 19.04 -27.61 4.27
N ALA A 181 20.13 -27.69 5.02
CA ALA A 181 20.19 -28.38 6.31
C ALA A 181 19.58 -27.54 7.47
N LYS A 182 19.35 -26.24 7.27
CA LYS A 182 18.75 -25.35 8.28
C LYS A 182 17.24 -25.56 8.36
N THR A 183 16.65 -25.19 9.50
CA THR A 183 15.18 -25.05 9.58
C THR A 183 14.71 -23.96 8.64
N LEU A 184 13.49 -24.07 8.11
CA LEU A 184 12.92 -23.13 7.15
C LEU A 184 12.98 -21.68 7.63
N SER A 185 12.73 -21.43 8.93
CA SER A 185 12.81 -20.10 9.54
C SER A 185 14.22 -19.50 9.59
N LYS A 186 15.26 -20.32 9.42
CA LYS A 186 16.68 -19.92 9.47
C LYS A 186 17.40 -20.07 8.13
N ALA A 187 16.76 -20.67 7.14
CA ALA A 187 17.36 -20.92 5.83
C ALA A 187 17.66 -19.61 5.10
N ILE A 188 16.78 -18.62 5.22
CA ILE A 188 16.96 -17.25 4.71
C ILE A 188 17.01 -16.31 5.92
N GLU A 189 18.06 -15.51 6.00
CA GLU A 189 18.27 -14.53 7.06
C GLU A 189 17.59 -13.19 6.65
N GLY A 190 16.74 -12.62 7.51
CA GLY A 190 15.97 -11.42 7.19
C GLY A 190 16.84 -10.21 6.85
N GLU A 191 17.92 -10.00 7.61
CA GLU A 191 18.86 -8.89 7.40
C GLU A 191 19.79 -9.08 6.17
N LYS A 192 19.61 -10.16 5.41
CA LYS A 192 20.35 -10.44 4.16
C LYS A 192 19.46 -10.42 2.93
N LEU A 193 18.24 -9.93 3.08
CA LEU A 193 17.30 -9.76 1.94
C LEU A 193 17.61 -8.47 1.15
N ASN A 194 18.89 -8.24 0.85
CA ASN A 194 19.33 -7.05 0.13
C ASN A 194 18.99 -7.14 -1.35
N LEU A 195 18.42 -6.07 -1.87
CA LEU A 195 17.90 -6.02 -3.25
C LEU A 195 19.05 -5.76 -4.23
N THR A 196 19.23 -6.62 -5.20
CA THR A 196 20.20 -6.43 -6.28
C THR A 196 19.61 -5.44 -7.29
N VAL A 197 20.33 -4.33 -7.55
CA VAL A 197 19.90 -3.26 -8.45
C VAL A 197 20.82 -3.07 -9.67
N GLY A 198 21.98 -3.67 -9.70
CA GLY A 198 22.85 -3.64 -10.87
C GLY A 198 24.19 -4.34 -10.67
N SER A 199 24.93 -4.55 -11.78
CA SER A 199 26.26 -5.16 -11.77
C SER A 199 27.18 -4.58 -12.86
N ARG A 200 26.75 -3.55 -13.58
CA ARG A 200 27.55 -2.92 -14.62
C ARG A 200 28.22 -1.65 -14.07
N PRO A 201 29.54 -1.49 -14.18
CA PRO A 201 30.20 -0.27 -13.76
C PRO A 201 29.93 0.88 -14.74
N VAL A 202 30.12 2.11 -14.27
CA VAL A 202 30.17 3.28 -15.16
C VAL A 202 31.33 3.10 -16.13
N MET A 203 31.09 3.39 -17.42
CA MET A 203 32.14 3.28 -18.44
C MET A 203 33.13 4.43 -18.28
N ASN A 204 34.43 4.11 -18.32
CA ASN A 204 35.52 5.06 -18.09
C ASN A 204 35.49 5.72 -16.70
N ALA A 205 35.15 4.93 -15.65
CA ALA A 205 35.33 5.36 -14.29
C ALA A 205 36.76 5.84 -14.05
N ALA A 206 36.95 6.84 -13.21
CA ALA A 206 38.27 7.27 -12.80
C ALA A 206 38.99 6.11 -12.09
N ASP A 207 40.34 6.02 -12.24
CA ASP A 207 41.14 4.94 -11.68
C ASP A 207 41.03 4.81 -10.14
N ASP A 208 40.63 5.87 -9.46
CA ASP A 208 40.41 5.94 -8.01
C ASP A 208 38.95 5.72 -7.58
N CYS A 209 38.03 5.52 -8.52
CA CYS A 209 36.64 5.20 -8.22
C CYS A 209 36.54 3.81 -7.59
N LYS A 210 36.13 3.75 -6.32
CA LYS A 210 36.02 2.50 -5.57
C LYS A 210 34.75 1.73 -5.78
N GLU A 211 33.66 2.44 -6.16
CA GLU A 211 32.31 1.90 -6.26
C GLU A 211 31.65 2.23 -7.62
N PRO A 212 32.28 1.83 -8.74
CA PRO A 212 31.83 2.26 -10.07
C PRO A 212 30.46 1.70 -10.50
N VAL A 213 30.01 0.58 -9.89
CA VAL A 213 28.66 0.04 -10.14
C VAL A 213 27.62 0.88 -9.40
N LYS A 214 27.88 1.22 -8.15
CA LYS A 214 27.04 2.14 -7.35
C LYS A 214 26.89 3.49 -8.04
N GLU A 215 28.00 4.05 -8.56
CA GLU A 215 28.00 5.33 -9.26
C GLU A 215 27.10 5.32 -10.49
N LEU A 216 27.09 4.21 -11.27
CA LEU A 216 26.16 4.08 -12.38
C LEU A 216 24.69 4.09 -11.91
N ILE A 217 24.36 3.36 -10.86
CA ILE A 217 22.99 3.33 -10.33
C ILE A 217 22.56 4.73 -9.85
N LEU A 218 23.42 5.44 -9.14
CA LEU A 218 23.13 6.83 -8.73
C LEU A 218 22.87 7.74 -9.93
N SER A 219 23.70 7.61 -11.00
CA SER A 219 23.50 8.41 -12.22
C SER A 219 22.16 8.12 -12.91
N MET A 220 21.72 6.85 -12.92
CA MET A 220 20.41 6.46 -13.47
C MET A 220 19.25 7.00 -12.64
N LEU A 221 19.36 6.96 -11.31
CA LEU A 221 18.35 7.52 -10.41
C LEU A 221 18.28 9.04 -10.53
N LYS A 222 19.42 9.69 -10.68
CA LYS A 222 19.50 11.14 -10.95
C LYS A 222 18.86 11.50 -12.29
N GLU A 223 19.11 10.74 -13.35
CA GLU A 223 18.56 11.00 -14.68
C GLU A 223 17.03 10.81 -14.71
N LYS A 224 16.51 9.70 -14.14
CA LYS A 224 15.09 9.35 -14.22
C LYS A 224 14.23 10.12 -13.21
N TYR A 225 14.72 10.31 -11.98
CA TYR A 225 13.94 10.82 -10.86
C TYR A 225 14.51 12.07 -10.19
N ASP A 226 15.66 12.55 -10.66
CA ASP A 226 16.40 13.64 -10.02
C ASP A 226 16.75 13.37 -8.54
N ILE A 227 17.02 12.10 -8.19
CA ILE A 227 17.37 11.62 -6.85
C ILE A 227 18.89 11.54 -6.71
N GLU A 228 19.41 12.04 -5.60
CA GLU A 228 20.80 11.92 -5.15
C GLU A 228 20.90 10.97 -3.96
N GLU A 229 22.12 10.51 -3.62
CA GLU A 229 22.32 9.58 -2.52
C GLU A 229 21.78 10.10 -1.18
N GLU A 230 21.90 11.38 -0.92
CA GLU A 230 21.40 12.02 0.32
C GLU A 230 19.87 12.00 0.42
N ASP A 231 19.16 11.92 -0.70
CA ASP A 231 17.70 11.93 -0.72
C ASP A 231 17.09 10.63 -0.16
N PHE A 232 17.87 9.55 -0.10
CA PHE A 232 17.44 8.32 0.57
C PHE A 232 17.15 8.50 2.06
N LEU A 233 17.75 9.50 2.73
CA LEU A 233 17.48 9.79 4.15
C LEU A 233 16.02 10.16 4.43
N SER A 234 15.34 10.72 3.44
CA SER A 234 13.93 11.13 3.50
C SER A 234 13.05 10.37 2.51
N SER A 235 13.46 9.18 2.15
CA SER A 235 12.69 8.27 1.32
C SER A 235 11.84 7.30 2.14
N GLU A 236 10.75 6.87 1.55
CA GLU A 236 9.94 5.73 1.98
C GLU A 236 9.76 4.86 0.75
N LEU A 237 10.64 3.87 0.63
CA LEU A 237 10.73 2.96 -0.53
C LEU A 237 10.45 1.53 -0.10
N GLU A 238 9.52 0.90 -0.78
CA GLU A 238 8.97 -0.41 -0.48
C GLU A 238 9.25 -1.36 -1.63
N ILE A 239 9.70 -2.56 -1.31
CA ILE A 239 9.98 -3.64 -2.25
C ILE A 239 8.83 -4.62 -2.19
N VAL A 240 8.21 -4.87 -3.33
CA VAL A 240 7.01 -5.70 -3.46
C VAL A 240 7.15 -6.66 -4.65
N PRO A 241 6.39 -7.77 -4.72
CA PRO A 241 6.36 -8.62 -5.90
C PRO A 241 5.93 -7.85 -7.16
N ALA A 242 6.72 -7.95 -8.23
CA ALA A 242 6.47 -7.27 -9.49
C ALA A 242 5.32 -7.93 -10.28
N GLY A 243 4.65 -7.12 -11.08
CA GLY A 243 3.62 -7.54 -12.02
C GLY A 243 2.19 -7.54 -11.46
N PRO A 244 1.19 -7.54 -12.34
CA PRO A 244 -0.21 -7.38 -11.97
C PRO A 244 -0.80 -8.64 -11.34
N ALA A 245 -1.85 -8.46 -10.55
CA ALA A 245 -2.75 -9.54 -10.14
C ALA A 245 -3.45 -10.15 -11.36
N ARG A 246 -3.81 -11.43 -11.27
CA ARG A 246 -4.42 -12.21 -12.36
C ARG A 246 -5.48 -13.17 -11.85
N ASP A 247 -6.36 -13.59 -12.77
CA ASP A 247 -7.18 -14.76 -12.53
C ASP A 247 -6.32 -15.98 -12.19
N TYR A 248 -6.78 -16.75 -11.20
CA TYR A 248 -6.12 -17.95 -10.75
C TYR A 248 -7.05 -19.17 -10.86
N GLY A 249 -6.47 -20.27 -11.34
CA GLY A 249 -7.18 -21.50 -11.70
C GLY A 249 -7.64 -21.50 -13.17
N LEU A 250 -7.80 -22.67 -13.75
CA LEU A 250 -8.24 -22.82 -15.14
C LEU A 250 -9.66 -22.27 -15.36
N ASP A 251 -10.49 -22.33 -14.34
CA ASP A 251 -11.87 -21.83 -14.30
C ASP A 251 -11.96 -20.34 -13.92
N ARG A 252 -10.83 -19.67 -13.65
CA ARG A 252 -10.73 -18.26 -13.25
C ARG A 252 -11.56 -17.89 -12.03
N SER A 253 -11.76 -18.86 -11.11
CA SER A 253 -12.60 -18.68 -9.93
C SER A 253 -11.91 -17.99 -8.75
N MET A 254 -10.62 -17.73 -8.85
CA MET A 254 -9.80 -17.10 -7.82
C MET A 254 -8.95 -15.96 -8.41
N ILE A 255 -8.38 -15.15 -7.55
CA ILE A 255 -7.46 -14.07 -7.92
C ILE A 255 -6.13 -14.34 -7.23
N MET A 256 -5.02 -14.26 -7.98
CA MET A 256 -3.67 -14.29 -7.46
C MET A 256 -3.06 -12.89 -7.56
N GLY A 257 -2.59 -12.36 -6.44
CA GLY A 257 -1.96 -11.06 -6.36
C GLY A 257 -1.24 -10.87 -5.03
N TYR A 258 -0.49 -9.79 -4.92
CA TYR A 258 0.17 -9.39 -3.69
C TYR A 258 -0.75 -8.50 -2.85
N GLY A 259 -0.76 -8.70 -1.53
CA GLY A 259 -1.44 -7.81 -0.58
C GLY A 259 -2.94 -8.09 -0.40
N HIS A 260 -3.41 -9.33 -0.62
CA HIS A 260 -4.80 -9.70 -0.31
C HIS A 260 -5.16 -9.48 1.16
N ASP A 261 -4.22 -9.70 2.05
CA ASP A 261 -4.32 -9.31 3.45
C ASP A 261 -3.77 -7.87 3.59
N ASP A 262 -4.62 -6.86 3.84
CA ASP A 262 -6.09 -7.01 3.94
C ASP A 262 -6.82 -6.17 2.88
N ARG A 263 -6.20 -5.97 1.71
CA ARG A 263 -6.79 -5.17 0.62
C ARG A 263 -8.06 -5.78 0.05
N VAL A 264 -8.31 -7.07 0.26
CA VAL A 264 -9.59 -7.68 -0.12
C VAL A 264 -10.73 -7.14 0.73
N CYS A 265 -10.53 -6.96 2.03
CA CYS A 265 -11.54 -6.33 2.91
C CYS A 265 -11.59 -4.81 2.66
N SER A 266 -10.45 -4.17 2.47
CA SER A 266 -10.36 -2.74 2.18
C SER A 266 -11.12 -2.36 0.92
N TYR A 267 -10.85 -3.02 -0.19
CA TYR A 267 -11.51 -2.73 -1.45
C TYR A 267 -13.01 -3.02 -1.42
N THR A 268 -13.41 -4.15 -0.84
CA THR A 268 -14.84 -4.49 -0.74
C THR A 268 -15.60 -3.53 0.18
N SER A 269 -14.96 -3.04 1.25
CA SER A 269 -15.51 -1.99 2.13
C SER A 269 -15.64 -0.67 1.39
N LEU A 270 -14.60 -0.26 0.66
CA LEU A 270 -14.62 0.95 -0.18
C LEU A 270 -15.73 0.85 -1.24
N ALA A 271 -15.78 -0.24 -2.00
CA ALA A 271 -16.78 -0.44 -3.05
C ALA A 271 -18.23 -0.46 -2.52
N ALA A 272 -18.43 -0.95 -1.30
CA ALA A 272 -19.72 -0.86 -0.62
C ALA A 272 -20.04 0.58 -0.21
N MET A 273 -19.06 1.27 0.40
CA MET A 273 -19.21 2.65 0.89
C MET A 273 -19.53 3.64 -0.22
N LEU A 274 -18.90 3.49 -1.40
CA LEU A 274 -19.17 4.36 -2.56
C LEU A 274 -20.61 4.28 -3.07
N LYS A 275 -21.35 3.21 -2.71
CA LYS A 275 -22.77 3.01 -3.09
C LYS A 275 -23.76 3.43 -2.00
N VAL A 276 -23.27 3.85 -0.83
CA VAL A 276 -24.15 4.30 0.25
C VAL A 276 -24.78 5.65 -0.11
N GLU A 277 -26.11 5.73 0.04
CA GLU A 277 -26.87 6.95 -0.16
C GLU A 277 -27.90 7.11 0.96
N ASN A 278 -27.98 8.31 1.54
CA ASN A 278 -28.94 8.69 2.57
C ASN A 278 -29.12 7.65 3.69
N PRO A 279 -28.04 7.22 4.36
CA PRO A 279 -28.13 6.22 5.42
C PRO A 279 -28.89 6.78 6.63
N VAL A 280 -29.49 5.89 7.42
CA VAL A 280 -30.10 6.29 8.70
C VAL A 280 -29.03 6.71 9.70
N HIS A 281 -28.05 5.85 9.93
CA HIS A 281 -26.88 6.16 10.75
C HIS A 281 -25.72 6.58 9.86
N THR A 282 -24.92 7.54 10.32
CA THR A 282 -23.68 7.90 9.61
C THR A 282 -22.88 6.65 9.31
N SER A 283 -22.50 6.48 8.05
CA SER A 283 -21.68 5.36 7.59
C SER A 283 -20.24 5.81 7.44
N CYS A 284 -19.30 4.95 7.85
CA CYS A 284 -17.87 5.19 7.78
C CYS A 284 -17.17 4.01 7.11
N CYS A 285 -16.21 4.29 6.23
CA CYS A 285 -15.21 3.33 5.77
C CYS A 285 -13.85 3.85 6.20
N LEU A 286 -13.16 3.10 7.06
CA LEU A 286 -11.86 3.44 7.63
C LEU A 286 -10.81 2.46 7.14
N LEU A 287 -9.88 2.94 6.31
CA LEU A 287 -8.78 2.17 5.76
C LEU A 287 -7.47 2.65 6.39
N VAL A 288 -6.85 1.79 7.18
CA VAL A 288 -5.74 2.17 8.07
C VAL A 288 -4.40 1.58 7.65
N ASP A 289 -3.34 2.23 8.06
CA ASP A 289 -1.94 1.80 7.92
C ASP A 289 -1.45 1.13 9.22
N LYS A 290 -0.33 0.40 9.13
CA LYS A 290 0.48 -0.13 10.24
C LYS A 290 -0.17 -1.26 11.06
N GLU A 291 -1.20 -1.93 10.54
CA GLU A 291 -1.76 -3.10 11.22
C GLU A 291 -0.69 -4.18 11.41
N GLU A 292 0.08 -4.46 10.35
CA GLU A 292 1.11 -5.50 10.30
C GLU A 292 2.27 -5.32 11.30
N VAL A 293 2.36 -4.13 11.90
CA VAL A 293 3.36 -3.79 12.93
C VAL A 293 2.74 -3.30 14.24
N GLY A 294 1.46 -3.65 14.49
CA GLY A 294 0.75 -3.42 15.74
C GLY A 294 0.06 -2.06 15.85
N SER A 295 -0.30 -1.44 14.73
CA SER A 295 -1.11 -0.20 14.64
C SER A 295 -0.52 1.03 15.34
N ASN A 296 0.77 1.02 15.69
CA ASN A 296 1.45 2.13 16.36
C ASN A 296 2.01 3.13 15.33
N GLY A 297 1.94 4.41 15.67
CA GLY A 297 2.46 5.51 14.84
C GLY A 297 1.38 6.48 14.39
N ALA A 298 1.78 7.55 13.70
CA ALA A 298 0.91 8.67 13.34
C ALA A 298 -0.22 8.28 12.37
N THR A 299 0.00 7.24 11.57
CA THR A 299 -0.94 6.75 10.55
C THR A 299 -1.66 5.46 10.97
N GLY A 300 -1.25 4.82 12.07
CA GLY A 300 -1.90 3.62 12.61
C GLY A 300 -3.18 3.93 13.38
N MET A 301 -3.94 2.89 13.68
CA MET A 301 -5.24 3.01 14.38
C MET A 301 -5.11 3.52 15.82
N HIS A 302 -3.95 3.38 16.47
CA HIS A 302 -3.67 3.96 17.79
C HIS A 302 -3.41 5.48 17.77
N SER A 303 -3.34 6.11 16.58
CA SER A 303 -3.28 7.57 16.47
C SER A 303 -4.62 8.20 16.87
N ARG A 304 -4.61 9.52 17.09
CA ARG A 304 -5.85 10.27 17.34
C ARG A 304 -6.58 10.71 16.08
N PHE A 305 -6.16 10.23 14.93
CA PHE A 305 -6.75 10.64 13.66
C PHE A 305 -8.27 10.42 13.64
N PHE A 306 -8.72 9.20 13.93
CA PHE A 306 -10.15 8.87 13.88
C PHE A 306 -10.96 9.68 14.90
N GLU A 307 -10.47 9.80 16.14
CA GLU A 307 -11.10 10.61 17.20
C GLU A 307 -11.26 12.08 16.75
N ASN A 308 -10.20 12.67 16.18
CA ASN A 308 -10.19 14.06 15.76
C ASN A 308 -11.20 14.31 14.61
N ILE A 309 -11.21 13.46 13.58
CA ILE A 309 -12.11 13.65 12.44
C ILE A 309 -13.58 13.46 12.82
N VAL A 310 -13.89 12.57 13.77
CA VAL A 310 -15.24 12.40 14.31
C VAL A 310 -15.67 13.66 15.07
N ALA A 311 -14.77 14.28 15.86
CA ALA A 311 -15.04 15.53 16.53
C ALA A 311 -15.36 16.67 15.55
N GLU A 312 -14.59 16.78 14.45
CA GLU A 312 -14.85 17.75 13.39
C GLU A 312 -16.20 17.51 12.68
N LEU A 313 -16.52 16.26 12.41
CA LEU A 313 -17.83 15.91 11.83
C LEU A 313 -19.00 16.33 12.74
N ILE A 314 -18.90 16.08 14.05
CA ILE A 314 -19.89 16.50 15.02
C ILE A 314 -20.03 18.03 15.01
N ALA A 315 -18.92 18.75 15.01
CA ALA A 315 -18.94 20.21 14.96
C ALA A 315 -19.62 20.75 13.68
N LEU A 316 -19.32 20.15 12.53
CA LEU A 316 -19.89 20.55 11.23
C LEU A 316 -21.37 20.13 11.05
N THR A 317 -21.85 19.11 11.77
CA THR A 317 -23.27 18.72 11.76
C THR A 317 -24.12 19.48 12.76
N ASN A 318 -23.57 20.50 13.44
CA ASN A 318 -24.21 21.27 14.52
C ASN A 318 -24.67 20.42 15.72
N ALA A 319 -24.07 19.23 15.89
CA ALA A 319 -24.26 18.43 17.09
C ALA A 319 -23.57 19.10 18.29
N SER A 320 -24.06 18.83 19.50
CA SER A 320 -23.43 19.36 20.71
C SER A 320 -22.20 18.52 21.09
N TYR A 321 -21.22 19.15 21.75
CA TYR A 321 -20.05 18.43 22.25
C TYR A 321 -20.39 17.34 23.29
N SER A 322 -21.61 17.34 23.85
CA SER A 322 -22.11 16.27 24.70
C SER A 322 -22.23 14.92 23.96
N ASP A 323 -22.27 14.96 22.65
CA ASP A 323 -22.39 13.77 21.79
C ASP A 323 -21.06 13.02 21.65
N LEU A 324 -19.97 13.59 22.19
CA LEU A 324 -18.61 13.01 22.17
C LEU A 324 -18.30 12.09 23.36
N ILE A 325 -19.16 11.94 24.34
CA ILE A 325 -18.88 11.21 25.60
C ILE A 325 -19.62 9.88 25.64
#